data_1c957f654d7f58368e52cc9d0abf9385
#
_entry.id   1c957f654d7f58368e52cc9d0abf9385
#
_cell.length_a   1.000
_cell.length_b   1.000
_cell.length_c   1.000
_cell.angle_alpha   90.00
_cell.angle_beta   90.00
_cell.angle_gamma   90.00
#
_symmetry.space_group_name_H-M   'P 1'
#
loop_
_entity.id
_entity.type
_entity.pdbx_description
1 polymer ?
#
loop_
_entity_poly.entity_id
_entity_poly.type
_entity_poly.pdbx_seq_one_letter_code
_entity_poly.pdbx_strand_id
1 'polypeptide(L)'
;MELSHKQLTGIEEVLALFELYQACMYRPDRAKYRQMAQSWLQNGSTRIFAWYSQQNPVGILVLHLPQPHESELLGIAVAPRARRRGVAAQMLQAAAIALDLHTLTAETDADAVDFYRKTGFRIIAQTKAYDSQPATRYLCTWTK
;
A
#
# COMPACT_ATOMS: atom_id res chain seq x y z
N MET A 1 13.59 -4.75 -14.81
CA MET A 1 12.24 -4.32 -15.22
C MET A 1 12.16 -2.81 -15.10
N GLU A 2 11.85 -2.16 -16.18
CA GLU A 2 11.72 -0.72 -16.19
C GLU A 2 10.32 -0.32 -15.76
N LEU A 3 10.23 0.56 -14.75
CA LEU A 3 8.97 0.97 -14.16
C LEU A 3 8.74 2.46 -14.34
N SER A 4 7.50 2.83 -14.65
CA SER A 4 7.04 4.20 -14.57
C SER A 4 5.91 4.27 -13.55
N HIS A 5 5.68 5.44 -12.96
CA HIS A 5 4.61 5.59 -11.98
C HIS A 5 3.91 6.92 -12.14
N LYS A 6 2.68 6.98 -11.65
CA LYS A 6 1.92 8.22 -11.57
C LYS A 6 0.96 8.19 -10.40
N GLN A 7 0.59 9.38 -9.93
CA GLN A 7 -0.48 9.52 -8.96
C GLN A 7 -1.81 9.47 -9.68
N LEU A 8 -2.77 8.72 -9.13
CA LEU A 8 -4.09 8.58 -9.70
C LEU A 8 -5.06 9.57 -9.04
N THR A 9 -5.83 10.28 -9.88
CA THR A 9 -6.78 11.28 -9.41
C THR A 9 -8.20 11.00 -9.89
N GLY A 10 -8.39 10.06 -10.82
CA GLY A 10 -9.69 9.73 -11.39
C GLY A 10 -10.21 8.39 -10.92
N ILE A 11 -11.53 8.29 -10.72
CA ILE A 11 -12.16 7.06 -10.23
C ILE A 11 -11.96 5.89 -11.22
N GLU A 12 -12.06 6.14 -12.53
CA GLU A 12 -11.92 5.07 -13.51
C GLU A 12 -10.53 4.44 -13.49
N GLU A 13 -9.50 5.27 -13.33
CA GLU A 13 -8.11 4.79 -13.22
C GLU A 13 -7.94 3.89 -12.00
N VAL A 14 -8.54 4.29 -10.87
CA VAL A 14 -8.43 3.50 -9.63
C VAL A 14 -9.20 2.19 -9.76
N LEU A 15 -10.42 2.23 -10.32
CA LEU A 15 -11.24 1.03 -10.48
C LEU A 15 -10.59 0.01 -11.39
N ALA A 16 -9.82 0.44 -12.38
CA ALA A 16 -9.09 -0.45 -13.28
C ALA A 16 -8.04 -1.30 -12.56
N LEU A 17 -7.65 -0.94 -11.34
CA LEU A 17 -6.64 -1.64 -10.56
C LEU A 17 -7.21 -2.60 -9.52
N PHE A 18 -8.51 -2.93 -9.61
CA PHE A 18 -9.12 -3.87 -8.67
C PHE A 18 -8.40 -5.22 -8.64
N GLU A 19 -7.99 -5.73 -9.81
CA GLU A 19 -7.28 -7.02 -9.88
C GLU A 19 -6.01 -7.02 -9.02
N LEU A 20 -5.30 -5.89 -8.97
CA LEU A 20 -4.13 -5.77 -8.11
C LEU A 20 -4.52 -5.63 -6.64
N TYR A 21 -5.44 -4.71 -6.33
CA TYR A 21 -5.74 -4.35 -4.96
C TYR A 21 -6.51 -5.43 -4.20
N GLN A 22 -7.16 -6.36 -4.91
CA GLN A 22 -7.90 -7.43 -4.25
C GLN A 22 -7.02 -8.24 -3.28
N ALA A 23 -5.70 -8.29 -3.51
CA ALA A 23 -4.78 -8.97 -2.62
C ALA A 23 -4.69 -8.30 -1.23
N CYS A 24 -5.13 -7.05 -1.11
CA CYS A 24 -5.16 -6.29 0.13
C CYS A 24 -6.52 -6.35 0.83
N MET A 25 -7.50 -7.03 0.23
CA MET A 25 -8.87 -7.03 0.73
C MET A 25 -9.24 -8.38 1.33
N TYR A 26 -9.90 -8.32 2.49
CA TYR A 26 -10.58 -9.48 3.05
C TYR A 26 -11.90 -9.64 2.29
N ARG A 27 -12.10 -10.79 1.65
CA ARG A 27 -13.26 -11.06 0.79
C ARG A 27 -13.42 -9.98 -0.28
N PRO A 28 -12.53 -9.97 -1.31
CA PRO A 28 -12.58 -8.95 -2.36
C PRO A 28 -13.93 -8.86 -3.04
N ASP A 29 -14.38 -7.63 -3.26
CA ASP A 29 -15.70 -7.30 -3.82
C ASP A 29 -15.57 -5.97 -4.56
N ARG A 30 -15.99 -5.93 -5.82
CA ARG A 30 -15.89 -4.73 -6.64
C ARG A 30 -16.68 -3.54 -6.09
N ALA A 31 -17.87 -3.81 -5.51
CA ALA A 31 -18.69 -2.75 -4.92
C ALA A 31 -17.99 -2.13 -3.69
N LYS A 32 -17.41 -2.95 -2.85
CA LYS A 32 -16.58 -2.49 -1.73
C LYS A 32 -15.39 -1.67 -2.20
N TYR A 33 -14.70 -2.16 -3.23
CA TYR A 33 -13.53 -1.46 -3.77
C TYR A 33 -13.92 -0.09 -4.32
N ARG A 34 -15.07 -0.01 -5.02
CA ARG A 34 -15.58 1.29 -5.49
C ARG A 34 -15.80 2.26 -4.35
N GLN A 35 -16.41 1.81 -3.26
CA GLN A 35 -16.63 2.65 -2.07
C GLN A 35 -15.31 3.11 -1.47
N MET A 36 -14.33 2.22 -1.37
CA MET A 36 -13.00 2.58 -0.88
C MET A 36 -12.34 3.61 -1.79
N ALA A 37 -12.37 3.39 -3.10
CA ALA A 37 -11.78 4.30 -4.07
C ALA A 37 -12.41 5.69 -4.02
N GLN A 38 -13.74 5.77 -3.90
CA GLN A 38 -14.44 7.03 -3.76
C GLN A 38 -14.01 7.77 -2.50
N SER A 39 -13.90 7.05 -1.39
CA SER A 39 -13.45 7.62 -0.13
C SER A 39 -12.02 8.15 -0.23
N TRP A 40 -11.11 7.39 -0.83
CA TRP A 40 -9.72 7.82 -1.01
C TRP A 40 -9.65 9.11 -1.84
N LEU A 41 -10.40 9.17 -2.95
CA LEU A 41 -10.35 10.32 -3.86
C LEU A 41 -10.99 11.57 -3.27
N GLN A 42 -11.94 11.40 -2.35
CA GLN A 42 -12.59 12.50 -1.65
C GLN A 42 -11.76 13.03 -0.48
N ASN A 43 -10.83 12.21 0.02
CA ASN A 43 -9.99 12.58 1.16
C ASN A 43 -8.70 13.24 0.67
N GLY A 44 -8.56 14.54 0.95
CA GLY A 44 -7.39 15.32 0.51
C GLY A 44 -6.05 14.85 1.08
N SER A 45 -6.08 14.00 2.11
CA SER A 45 -4.86 13.46 2.73
C SER A 45 -4.50 12.07 2.23
N THR A 46 -5.22 11.53 1.26
CA THR A 46 -4.93 10.21 0.69
C THR A 46 -4.27 10.37 -0.68
N ARG A 47 -3.25 9.56 -0.93
CA ARG A 47 -2.53 9.52 -2.21
C ARG A 47 -2.56 8.10 -2.75
N ILE A 48 -2.86 7.98 -4.04
CA ILE A 48 -2.91 6.68 -4.73
C ILE A 48 -1.90 6.74 -5.85
N PHE A 49 -0.97 5.80 -5.86
CA PHE A 49 0.05 5.70 -6.92
C PHE A 49 -0.07 4.36 -7.61
N ALA A 50 0.16 4.36 -8.93
CA ALA A 50 0.22 3.14 -9.72
C ALA A 50 1.56 3.05 -10.44
N TRP A 51 2.08 1.84 -10.55
CA TRP A 51 3.32 1.55 -11.29
C TRP A 51 3.00 0.70 -12.49
N TYR A 52 3.70 0.98 -13.58
CA TYR A 52 3.46 0.35 -14.88
C TYR A 52 4.77 -0.18 -15.43
N SER A 53 4.68 -1.31 -16.13
CA SER A 53 5.77 -1.85 -16.95
C SER A 53 5.21 -2.05 -18.34
N GLN A 54 5.79 -1.38 -19.36
CA GLN A 54 5.31 -1.45 -20.74
C GLN A 54 3.80 -1.16 -20.85
N GLN A 55 3.34 -0.13 -20.10
CA GLN A 55 1.96 0.33 -20.06
C GLN A 55 0.98 -0.62 -19.35
N ASN A 56 1.48 -1.72 -18.78
CA ASN A 56 0.66 -2.64 -18.00
C ASN A 56 0.80 -2.34 -16.51
N PRO A 57 -0.30 -2.26 -15.74
CA PRO A 57 -0.20 -2.01 -14.31
C PRO A 57 0.45 -3.19 -13.60
N VAL A 58 1.46 -2.90 -12.78
CA VAL A 58 2.18 -3.90 -12.01
C VAL A 58 2.16 -3.64 -10.51
N GLY A 59 1.74 -2.44 -10.09
CA GLY A 59 1.69 -2.13 -8.67
C GLY A 59 0.73 -1.00 -8.34
N ILE A 60 0.19 -1.05 -7.12
CA ILE A 60 -0.64 0.01 -6.55
C ILE A 60 -0.19 0.26 -5.12
N LEU A 61 -0.16 1.53 -4.73
CA LEU A 61 0.20 1.97 -3.39
C LEU A 61 -0.78 3.03 -2.94
N VAL A 62 -1.40 2.83 -1.77
CA VAL A 62 -2.34 3.79 -1.20
C VAL A 62 -1.80 4.25 0.14
N LEU A 63 -1.62 5.55 0.29
CA LEU A 63 -1.06 6.18 1.48
C LEU A 63 -2.01 7.22 2.03
N HIS A 64 -2.07 7.30 3.36
CA HIS A 64 -2.73 8.38 4.06
C HIS A 64 -1.66 9.24 4.73
N LEU A 65 -1.74 10.57 4.55
CA LEU A 65 -0.82 11.52 5.14
C LEU A 65 -1.53 12.35 6.22
N PRO A 66 -1.50 11.91 7.49
CA PRO A 66 -2.14 12.67 8.57
C PRO A 66 -1.46 14.01 8.82
N GLN A 67 -0.17 14.10 8.52
CA GLN A 67 0.66 15.29 8.63
C GLN A 67 1.59 15.35 7.43
N PRO A 68 2.10 16.54 7.04
CA PRO A 68 3.16 16.60 6.04
C PRO A 68 4.36 15.74 6.49
N HIS A 69 4.95 15.01 5.55
CA HIS A 69 6.11 14.14 5.76
C HIS A 69 5.83 12.88 6.58
N GLU A 70 4.60 12.66 7.03
CA GLU A 70 4.20 11.44 7.75
C GLU A 70 3.15 10.69 6.94
N SER A 71 3.32 9.38 6.83
CA SER A 71 2.38 8.57 6.04
C SER A 71 2.06 7.26 6.73
N GLU A 72 0.82 6.83 6.53
CA GLU A 72 0.35 5.52 6.91
C GLU A 72 0.03 4.74 5.63
N LEU A 73 0.57 3.54 5.54
CA LEU A 73 0.31 2.67 4.40
C LEU A 73 -1.07 2.04 4.55
N LEU A 74 -1.98 2.32 3.61
CA LEU A 74 -3.31 1.72 3.60
C LEU A 74 -3.34 0.43 2.80
N GLY A 75 -2.53 0.35 1.74
CA GLY A 75 -2.43 -0.88 0.96
C GLY A 75 -1.29 -0.81 -0.04
N ILE A 76 -0.71 -1.96 -0.33
CA ILE A 76 0.32 -2.12 -1.35
C ILE A 76 0.13 -3.48 -2.00
N ALA A 77 0.13 -3.52 -3.33
CA ALA A 77 0.01 -4.77 -4.06
C ALA A 77 0.86 -4.71 -5.32
N VAL A 78 1.43 -5.86 -5.67
CA VAL A 78 2.26 -6.04 -6.86
C VAL A 78 1.69 -7.22 -7.65
N ALA A 79 1.61 -7.06 -8.98
CA ALA A 79 1.12 -8.11 -9.87
C ALA A 79 1.95 -9.39 -9.69
N PRO A 80 1.32 -10.58 -9.74
CA PRO A 80 2.04 -11.84 -9.53
C PRO A 80 3.27 -11.99 -10.42
N ARG A 81 3.19 -11.56 -11.69
CA ARG A 81 4.31 -11.65 -12.65
C ARG A 81 5.48 -10.75 -12.30
N ALA A 82 5.26 -9.75 -11.44
CA ALA A 82 6.29 -8.80 -11.05
C ALA A 82 6.82 -9.02 -9.64
N ARG A 83 6.31 -10.03 -8.94
CA ARG A 83 6.75 -10.33 -7.57
C ARG A 83 8.17 -10.90 -7.55
N ARG A 84 8.83 -10.79 -6.38
CA ARG A 84 10.20 -11.29 -6.14
C ARG A 84 11.26 -10.56 -6.98
N ARG A 85 10.96 -9.35 -7.44
CA ARG A 85 11.89 -8.51 -8.22
C ARG A 85 12.19 -7.20 -7.51
N GLY A 86 11.81 -7.06 -6.25
CA GLY A 86 12.04 -5.84 -5.47
C GLY A 86 11.12 -4.69 -5.84
N VAL A 87 10.04 -4.94 -6.57
CA VAL A 87 9.12 -3.88 -7.04
C VAL A 87 8.47 -3.16 -5.86
N ALA A 88 7.95 -3.89 -4.86
CA ALA A 88 7.30 -3.27 -3.72
C ALA A 88 8.26 -2.34 -2.95
N ALA A 89 9.51 -2.75 -2.77
CA ALA A 89 10.51 -1.91 -2.11
C ALA A 89 10.80 -0.65 -2.94
N GLN A 90 10.89 -0.79 -4.28
CA GLN A 90 11.08 0.36 -5.16
C GLN A 90 9.88 1.33 -5.08
N MET A 91 8.66 0.80 -4.98
CA MET A 91 7.45 1.61 -4.87
C MET A 91 7.47 2.46 -3.59
N LEU A 92 7.79 1.83 -2.47
CA LEU A 92 7.88 2.54 -1.19
C LEU A 92 8.97 3.61 -1.21
N GLN A 93 10.13 3.29 -1.78
CA GLN A 93 11.24 4.22 -1.89
C GLN A 93 10.88 5.41 -2.78
N ALA A 94 10.26 5.15 -3.93
CA ALA A 94 9.86 6.21 -4.86
C ALA A 94 8.82 7.14 -4.21
N ALA A 95 7.84 6.58 -3.49
CA ALA A 95 6.83 7.37 -2.81
C ALA A 95 7.44 8.21 -1.69
N ALA A 96 8.37 7.64 -0.91
CA ALA A 96 9.05 8.36 0.15
C ALA A 96 9.81 9.58 -0.38
N ILE A 97 10.44 9.43 -1.54
CA ILE A 97 11.14 10.54 -2.21
C ILE A 97 10.14 11.57 -2.74
N ALA A 98 9.12 11.12 -3.47
CA ALA A 98 8.16 12.02 -4.12
C ALA A 98 7.38 12.86 -3.10
N LEU A 99 7.08 12.31 -1.93
CA LEU A 99 6.30 12.97 -0.89
C LEU A 99 7.18 13.53 0.25
N ASP A 100 8.50 13.40 0.12
CA ASP A 100 9.45 13.82 1.15
C ASP A 100 9.06 13.25 2.52
N LEU A 101 8.83 11.93 2.58
CA LEU A 101 8.40 11.29 3.81
C LEU A 101 9.55 11.17 4.81
N HIS A 102 9.27 11.47 6.05
CA HIS A 102 10.18 11.28 7.17
C HIS A 102 9.80 10.03 7.97
N THR A 103 8.52 9.68 7.98
CA THR A 103 8.04 8.45 8.61
C THR A 103 6.99 7.77 7.73
N LEU A 104 6.99 6.44 7.77
CA LEU A 104 6.00 5.62 7.10
C LEU A 104 5.65 4.47 8.04
N THR A 105 4.37 4.32 8.35
CA THR A 105 3.89 3.23 9.19
C THR A 105 3.00 2.29 8.41
N ALA A 106 3.00 1.02 8.81
CA ALA A 106 2.14 0.00 8.24
C ALA A 106 1.76 -0.99 9.34
N GLU A 107 0.56 -1.55 9.23
CA GLU A 107 0.15 -2.63 10.09
C GLU A 107 -0.07 -3.87 9.23
N THR A 108 0.49 -5.00 9.64
CA THR A 108 0.46 -6.21 8.83
C THR A 108 0.35 -7.47 9.68
N ASP A 109 0.21 -8.61 9.02
CA ASP A 109 0.12 -9.93 9.64
C ASP A 109 1.46 -10.68 9.59
N ALA A 110 1.47 -11.90 10.12
CA ALA A 110 2.67 -12.73 10.16
C ALA A 110 3.17 -13.13 8.77
N ASP A 111 2.27 -13.20 7.79
CA ASP A 111 2.66 -13.61 6.43
C ASP A 111 3.44 -12.52 5.70
N ALA A 112 3.16 -11.26 5.98
CA ALA A 112 3.76 -10.13 5.27
C ALA A 112 4.83 -9.38 6.06
N VAL A 113 4.97 -9.63 7.36
CA VAL A 113 5.87 -8.87 8.22
C VAL A 113 7.34 -8.93 7.79
N ASP A 114 7.78 -10.06 7.22
CA ASP A 114 9.17 -10.21 6.78
C ASP A 114 9.55 -9.24 5.67
N PHE A 115 8.62 -8.93 4.78
CA PHE A 115 8.85 -7.91 3.75
C PHE A 115 9.26 -6.58 4.40
N TYR A 116 8.50 -6.15 5.42
CA TYR A 116 8.78 -4.88 6.10
C TYR A 116 10.11 -4.94 6.86
N ARG A 117 10.38 -6.07 7.53
CA ARG A 117 11.65 -6.23 8.24
C ARG A 117 12.84 -6.11 7.30
N LYS A 118 12.75 -6.76 6.13
CA LYS A 118 13.83 -6.75 5.13
C LYS A 118 14.02 -5.39 4.47
N THR A 119 12.97 -4.56 4.45
CA THR A 119 13.05 -3.23 3.84
C THR A 119 13.39 -2.13 4.84
N GLY A 120 13.80 -2.50 6.06
CA GLY A 120 14.33 -1.55 7.03
C GLY A 120 13.32 -0.98 8.00
N PHE A 121 12.12 -1.55 8.06
CA PHE A 121 11.12 -1.13 9.04
C PHE A 121 11.45 -1.73 10.41
N ARG A 122 11.17 -0.96 11.46
CA ARG A 122 11.19 -1.42 12.82
C ARG A 122 9.87 -2.11 13.12
N ILE A 123 9.88 -3.29 13.75
CA ILE A 123 8.69 -4.12 13.93
C ILE A 123 8.34 -4.24 15.41
N ILE A 124 7.06 -4.02 15.73
CA ILE A 124 6.50 -4.23 17.07
C ILE A 124 5.30 -5.14 16.94
N ALA A 125 5.34 -6.28 17.62
CA ALA A 125 4.21 -7.21 17.65
C ALA A 125 3.15 -6.72 18.62
N GLN A 126 1.87 -6.82 18.22
CA GLN A 126 0.73 -6.46 19.04
C GLN A 126 -0.31 -7.56 18.97
N THR A 127 -0.96 -7.86 20.09
CA THR A 127 -2.08 -8.78 20.10
C THR A 127 -3.38 -7.97 20.06
N LYS A 128 -4.22 -8.24 19.06
CA LYS A 128 -5.51 -7.58 18.89
C LYS A 128 -6.60 -8.61 18.82
N ALA A 129 -7.80 -8.27 19.29
CA ALA A 129 -8.97 -9.13 19.18
C ALA A 129 -9.76 -8.77 17.93
N TYR A 130 -10.05 -9.78 17.10
CA TYR A 130 -10.91 -9.64 15.93
C TYR A 130 -12.04 -10.65 16.07
N ASP A 131 -13.29 -10.18 16.05
CA ASP A 131 -14.49 -11.03 16.21
C ASP A 131 -14.34 -11.99 17.39
N SER A 132 -13.87 -11.47 18.54
CA SER A 132 -13.61 -12.22 19.77
C SER A 132 -12.46 -13.23 19.68
N GLN A 133 -11.68 -13.21 18.58
CA GLN A 133 -10.50 -14.06 18.41
C GLN A 133 -9.24 -13.22 18.52
N PRO A 134 -8.27 -13.61 19.36
CA PRO A 134 -7.00 -12.91 19.41
C PRO A 134 -6.19 -13.20 18.15
N ALA A 135 -5.54 -12.16 17.59
CA ALA A 135 -4.63 -12.30 16.46
C ALA A 135 -3.43 -11.40 16.69
N THR A 136 -2.25 -11.86 16.27
CA THR A 136 -1.04 -11.03 16.33
C THR A 136 -0.98 -10.17 15.10
N ARG A 137 -0.84 -8.86 15.33
CA ARG A 137 -0.60 -7.88 14.28
C ARG A 137 0.77 -7.26 14.52
N TYR A 138 1.37 -6.73 13.47
CA TYR A 138 2.68 -6.14 13.55
C TYR A 138 2.61 -4.69 13.10
N LEU A 139 3.04 -3.79 13.99
CA LEU A 139 3.20 -2.38 13.63
C LEU A 139 4.61 -2.21 13.09
N CYS A 140 4.70 -1.72 11.87
CA CYS A 140 5.96 -1.52 11.15
C CYS A 140 6.19 -0.03 10.97
N THR A 141 7.38 0.46 11.35
CA THR A 141 7.70 1.88 11.26
C THR A 141 9.04 2.07 10.56
N TRP A 142 9.02 2.88 9.52
CA TRP A 142 10.23 3.33 8.84
C TRP A 142 10.43 4.81 9.14
N THR A 143 11.66 5.21 9.44
CA THR A 143 12.03 6.61 9.63
C THR A 143 13.21 6.93 8.73
N LYS A 144 13.18 8.15 8.18
CA LYS A 144 14.23 8.64 7.32
C LYS A 144 15.55 8.77 8.08
#